data_02905f00c4c5fdfb5240cff024c3eed3
#
_entry.id   02905f00c4c5fdfb5240cff024c3eed3
#
_cell.length_a   1.000
_cell.length_b   1.000
_cell.length_c   1.000
_cell.angle_alpha   90.00
_cell.angle_beta   90.00
_cell.angle_gamma   90.00
#
_symmetry.space_group_name_H-M   'P 1'
#
loop_
_entity.id
_entity.type
_entity.pdbx_description
1 polymer ?
#
loop_
_entity_poly.entity_id
_entity_poly.type
_entity_poly.pdbx_seq_one_letter_code
_entity_poly.pdbx_strand_id
1 'polypeptide(L)'
;MKGVEFGAGFRMADMHGSDANDGIRIKDGKIAFESNNSGGINGGMANGAPVLLRVAFRPTPSIAQPQHTVNLRELQNARITVGGRHDSCIALRGLAAAEAALCLGILNCMEGL
;
A
#
# COMPACT_ATOMS: atom_id res chain seq x y z
N MET A 1 -7.20 -4.96 -0.08
CA MET A 1 -5.87 -4.54 0.38
C MET A 1 -5.60 -5.12 1.77
N LYS A 2 -4.34 -5.44 2.09
CA LYS A 2 -3.93 -6.02 3.37
C LYS A 2 -2.90 -5.18 4.11
N GLY A 3 -2.27 -4.25 3.42
CA GLY A 3 -1.37 -3.28 4.01
C GLY A 3 -1.31 -2.03 3.14
N VAL A 4 -1.06 -0.92 3.78
CA VAL A 4 -0.83 0.39 3.15
C VAL A 4 0.31 1.04 3.90
N GLU A 5 1.25 1.62 3.19
CA GLU A 5 2.33 2.40 3.78
C GLU A 5 2.70 3.59 2.91
N PHE A 6 3.17 4.65 3.54
CA PHE A 6 3.66 5.87 2.89
C PHE A 6 5.18 5.97 3.01
N GLY A 7 5.84 6.42 1.96
CA GLY A 7 7.29 6.62 1.96
C GLY A 7 8.07 5.36 2.32
N ALA A 8 8.93 5.45 3.33
CA ALA A 8 9.69 4.32 3.86
C ALA A 8 8.81 3.28 4.58
N GLY A 9 7.60 3.68 5.04
CA GLY A 9 6.64 2.79 5.66
C GLY A 9 7.20 2.08 6.89
N PHE A 10 6.95 0.79 7.01
CA PHE A 10 7.42 -0.02 8.14
C PHE A 10 8.95 -0.09 8.25
N ARG A 11 9.69 0.17 7.16
CA ARG A 11 11.15 0.23 7.22
C ARG A 11 11.67 1.33 8.17
N MET A 12 10.85 2.35 8.49
CA MET A 12 11.23 3.37 9.48
C MET A 12 11.52 2.80 10.86
N ALA A 13 10.95 1.65 11.22
CA ALA A 13 11.21 0.99 12.50
C ALA A 13 12.67 0.52 12.64
N ASP A 14 13.38 0.31 11.53
CA ASP A 14 14.76 -0.14 11.46
C ASP A 14 15.74 1.02 11.18
N MET A 15 15.24 2.27 11.07
CA MET A 15 16.05 3.44 10.74
C MET A 15 16.36 4.28 11.99
N HIS A 16 17.55 4.89 12.02
CA HIS A 16 17.82 5.96 12.94
C HIS A 16 17.08 7.24 12.51
N GLY A 17 16.74 8.11 13.46
CA GLY A 17 16.03 9.35 13.16
C GLY A 17 16.74 10.25 12.15
N SER A 18 18.08 10.27 12.19
CA SER A 18 18.91 10.98 11.20
C SER A 18 18.74 10.47 9.78
N ASP A 19 18.53 9.16 9.61
CA ASP A 19 18.41 8.51 8.30
C ASP A 19 16.97 8.56 7.79
N ALA A 20 16.01 8.64 8.70
CA ALA A 20 14.59 8.77 8.39
C ALA A 20 14.19 10.18 7.95
N ASN A 21 14.90 11.22 8.43
CA ASN A 21 14.63 12.60 8.06
C ASN A 21 14.96 12.87 6.59
N ASP A 22 14.05 13.55 5.91
CA ASP A 22 14.25 13.97 4.51
C ASP A 22 14.95 15.34 4.50
N GLY A 23 16.22 15.37 4.11
CA GLY A 23 17.00 16.59 3.98
C GLY A 23 16.43 17.50 2.89
N ILE A 24 16.43 18.80 3.14
CA ILE A 24 15.93 19.81 2.21
C ILE A 24 17.10 20.65 1.70
N ARG A 25 17.16 20.90 0.39
CA ARG A 25 18.19 21.69 -0.28
C ARG A 25 17.58 22.64 -1.31
N ILE A 26 18.33 23.67 -1.64
CA ILE A 26 18.05 24.48 -2.83
C ILE A 26 18.85 23.88 -4.00
N LYS A 27 18.15 23.48 -5.05
CA LYS A 27 18.73 23.01 -6.31
C LYS A 27 18.10 23.80 -7.44
N ASP A 28 18.92 24.45 -8.24
CA ASP A 28 18.48 25.27 -9.38
C ASP A 28 17.41 26.32 -9.00
N GLY A 29 17.58 26.94 -7.82
CA GLY A 29 16.65 27.96 -7.29
C GLY A 29 15.32 27.41 -6.78
N LYS A 30 15.17 26.09 -6.67
CA LYS A 30 13.97 25.41 -6.19
C LYS A 30 14.26 24.57 -4.96
N ILE A 31 13.24 24.39 -4.12
CA ILE A 31 13.29 23.46 -3.00
C ILE A 31 13.31 22.03 -3.55
N ALA A 32 14.27 21.24 -3.11
CA ALA A 32 14.41 19.82 -3.44
C ALA A 32 14.64 19.01 -2.17
N PHE A 33 14.12 17.80 -2.14
CA PHE A 33 14.34 16.84 -1.07
C PHE A 33 15.46 15.87 -1.45
N GLU A 34 16.33 15.54 -0.50
CA GLU A 34 17.42 14.56 -0.70
C GLU A 34 16.92 13.13 -0.66
N SER A 35 15.83 12.89 0.06
CA SER A 35 15.13 11.60 0.17
C SER A 35 13.62 11.85 0.27
N ASN A 36 12.82 10.80 0.27
CA ASN A 36 11.37 10.88 0.45
C ASN A 36 10.88 9.75 1.35
N ASN A 37 11.50 9.62 2.52
CA ASN A 37 11.10 8.65 3.52
C ASN A 37 9.72 8.94 4.10
N SER A 38 9.36 10.22 4.20
CA SER A 38 8.03 10.67 4.63
C SER A 38 6.92 10.40 3.60
N GLY A 39 7.29 10.07 2.35
CA GLY A 39 6.32 9.81 1.29
C GLY A 39 5.49 11.02 0.89
N GLY A 40 6.05 12.23 0.97
CA GLY A 40 5.40 13.48 0.56
C GLY A 40 4.45 14.07 1.60
N ILE A 41 4.31 13.44 2.78
CA ILE A 41 3.35 13.86 3.82
C ILE A 41 4.05 13.92 5.18
N ASN A 42 4.02 15.11 5.82
CA ASN A 42 4.51 15.33 7.17
C ASN A 42 3.41 15.94 8.04
N GLY A 43 3.11 15.32 9.17
CA GLY A 43 2.08 15.81 10.09
C GLY A 43 0.69 15.97 9.46
N GLY A 44 0.36 15.13 8.46
CA GLY A 44 -0.90 15.19 7.72
C GLY A 44 -0.93 16.23 6.58
N MET A 45 0.18 16.95 6.36
CA MET A 45 0.27 17.98 5.31
C MET A 45 1.20 17.53 4.19
N ALA A 46 0.84 17.85 2.94
CA ALA A 46 1.72 17.66 1.80
C ALA A 46 2.93 18.60 1.92
N ASN A 47 4.14 18.05 1.76
CA ASN A 47 5.40 18.81 1.91
C ASN A 47 5.99 19.29 0.57
N GLY A 48 5.35 18.97 -0.55
CA GLY A 48 5.79 19.29 -1.90
C GLY A 48 6.63 18.22 -2.59
N ALA A 49 7.05 17.16 -1.87
CA ALA A 49 7.58 15.96 -2.50
C ALA A 49 6.45 15.08 -3.07
N PRO A 50 6.75 14.17 -4.02
CA PRO A 50 5.74 13.25 -4.52
C PRO A 50 5.12 12.41 -3.41
N VAL A 51 3.78 12.27 -3.42
CA VAL A 51 3.10 11.36 -2.51
C VAL A 51 3.40 9.92 -2.94
N LEU A 52 4.11 9.20 -2.09
CA LEU A 52 4.51 7.81 -2.33
C LEU A 52 3.69 6.87 -1.46
N LEU A 53 2.85 6.08 -2.10
CA LEU A 53 2.00 5.07 -1.47
C LEU A 53 2.39 3.68 -1.96
N ARG A 54 2.51 2.72 -1.04
CA ARG A 54 2.62 1.29 -1.37
C ARG A 54 1.46 0.53 -0.76
N VAL A 55 0.95 -0.43 -1.53
CA VAL A 55 -0.23 -1.20 -1.15
C VAL A 55 0.06 -2.68 -1.30
N ALA A 56 -0.20 -3.45 -0.26
CA ALA A 56 -0.12 -4.90 -0.30
C ALA A 56 -1.49 -5.51 -0.63
N PHE A 57 -1.53 -6.31 -1.68
CA PHE A 57 -2.69 -7.10 -2.05
C PHE A 57 -2.51 -8.55 -1.60
N ARG A 58 -3.60 -9.16 -1.15
CA ARG A 58 -3.62 -10.59 -0.87
C ARG A 58 -3.41 -11.36 -2.18
N PRO A 59 -2.58 -12.41 -2.21
CA PRO A 59 -2.54 -13.35 -3.32
C PRO A 59 -3.92 -13.98 -3.54
N THR A 60 -4.16 -14.46 -4.76
CA THR A 60 -5.40 -15.15 -5.11
C THR A 60 -5.60 -16.37 -4.20
N PRO A 61 -6.71 -16.45 -3.44
CA PRO A 61 -6.94 -17.55 -2.51
C PRO A 61 -7.39 -18.85 -3.21
N SER A 62 -7.93 -18.73 -4.41
CA SER A 62 -8.39 -19.85 -5.22
C SER A 62 -7.20 -20.42 -6.00
N ILE A 63 -6.61 -21.47 -5.49
CA ILE A 63 -5.46 -22.15 -6.09
C ILE A 63 -5.77 -23.63 -6.30
N ALA A 64 -5.13 -24.24 -7.31
CA ALA A 64 -5.31 -25.64 -7.66
C ALA A 64 -4.59 -26.63 -6.71
N GLN A 65 -4.18 -26.16 -5.53
CA GLN A 65 -3.59 -27.00 -4.48
C GLN A 65 -4.62 -27.35 -3.41
N PRO A 66 -4.57 -28.56 -2.84
CA PRO A 66 -5.43 -28.94 -1.74
C PRO A 66 -5.24 -28.02 -0.53
N GLN A 67 -6.33 -27.47 -0.02
CA GLN A 67 -6.35 -26.59 1.14
C GLN A 67 -7.20 -27.18 2.24
N HIS A 68 -6.78 -27.01 3.49
CA HIS A 68 -7.56 -27.36 4.64
C HIS A 68 -8.73 -26.40 4.81
N THR A 69 -9.90 -26.94 5.07
CA THR A 69 -11.13 -26.20 5.31
C THR A 69 -12.01 -26.98 6.28
N VAL A 70 -13.23 -26.54 6.47
CA VAL A 70 -14.23 -27.24 7.27
C VAL A 70 -15.53 -27.39 6.49
N ASN A 71 -16.23 -28.50 6.73
CA ASN A 71 -17.61 -28.66 6.34
C ASN A 71 -18.49 -28.05 7.45
N LEU A 72 -19.11 -26.91 7.15
CA LEU A 72 -19.92 -26.17 8.12
C LEU A 72 -21.20 -26.89 8.51
N ARG A 73 -21.71 -27.77 7.66
CA ARG A 73 -22.94 -28.53 7.93
C ARG A 73 -22.71 -29.67 8.94
N GLU A 74 -21.57 -30.36 8.79
CA GLU A 74 -21.22 -31.52 9.60
C GLU A 74 -20.24 -31.19 10.73
N LEU A 75 -19.74 -29.93 10.76
CA LEU A 75 -18.73 -29.40 11.68
C LEU A 75 -17.46 -30.29 11.73
N GLN A 76 -17.01 -30.74 10.55
CA GLN A 76 -15.85 -31.63 10.38
C GLN A 76 -14.76 -30.98 9.55
N ASN A 77 -13.53 -31.36 9.78
CA ASN A 77 -12.39 -30.98 8.95
C ASN A 77 -12.55 -31.57 7.54
N ALA A 78 -12.27 -30.72 6.55
CA ALA A 78 -12.34 -31.09 5.14
C ALA A 78 -11.13 -30.62 4.37
N ARG A 79 -10.97 -31.11 3.15
CA ARG A 79 -10.01 -30.57 2.16
C ARG A 79 -10.77 -30.16 0.92
N ILE A 80 -10.37 -29.05 0.34
CA ILE A 80 -10.91 -28.54 -0.91
C ILE A 80 -9.79 -28.26 -1.89
N THR A 81 -10.01 -28.60 -3.15
CA THR A 81 -9.19 -28.16 -4.27
C THR A 81 -10.09 -27.36 -5.18
N VAL A 82 -9.78 -26.08 -5.35
CA VAL A 82 -10.59 -25.19 -6.18
C VAL A 82 -10.15 -25.36 -7.62
N GLY A 83 -11.02 -25.93 -8.45
CA GLY A 83 -10.81 -26.04 -9.89
C GLY A 83 -11.30 -24.82 -10.65
N GLY A 84 -10.92 -24.72 -11.94
CA GLY A 84 -11.35 -23.64 -12.84
C GLY A 84 -10.26 -22.64 -13.16
N ARG A 85 -10.61 -21.64 -13.97
CA ARG A 85 -9.73 -20.54 -14.35
C ARG A 85 -9.83 -19.42 -13.33
N HIS A 86 -8.69 -19.08 -12.72
CA HIS A 86 -8.59 -18.02 -11.73
C HIS A 86 -7.63 -16.93 -12.20
N ASP A 87 -7.84 -15.71 -11.71
CA ASP A 87 -6.89 -14.62 -11.92
C ASP A 87 -5.58 -14.94 -11.18
N SER A 88 -4.47 -14.93 -11.87
CA SER A 88 -3.16 -15.19 -11.30
C SER A 88 -2.70 -14.07 -10.36
N CYS A 89 -3.09 -12.82 -10.64
CA CYS A 89 -2.72 -11.66 -9.85
C CYS A 89 -3.80 -10.57 -9.94
N ILE A 90 -4.47 -10.31 -8.81
CA ILE A 90 -5.49 -9.25 -8.73
C ILE A 90 -4.89 -7.85 -8.55
N ALA A 91 -3.60 -7.74 -8.20
CA ALA A 91 -2.94 -6.46 -7.97
C ALA A 91 -2.95 -5.56 -9.22
N LEU A 92 -2.83 -6.16 -10.42
CA LEU A 92 -2.87 -5.40 -11.68
C LEU A 92 -4.18 -4.60 -11.84
N ARG A 93 -5.31 -5.19 -11.47
CA ARG A 93 -6.61 -4.49 -11.49
C ARG A 93 -6.82 -3.65 -10.23
N GLY A 94 -6.22 -4.06 -9.14
CA GLY A 94 -6.29 -3.36 -7.86
C GLY A 94 -5.51 -2.03 -7.86
N LEU A 95 -4.51 -1.88 -8.73
CA LEU A 95 -3.72 -0.66 -8.84
C LEU A 95 -4.58 0.55 -9.17
N ALA A 96 -5.40 0.48 -10.21
CA ALA A 96 -6.28 1.58 -10.59
C ALA A 96 -7.27 1.96 -9.48
N ALA A 97 -7.80 0.97 -8.76
CA ALA A 97 -8.69 1.23 -7.62
C ALA A 97 -7.95 1.89 -6.44
N ALA A 98 -6.70 1.51 -6.18
CA ALA A 98 -5.87 2.12 -5.12
C ALA A 98 -5.51 3.58 -5.48
N GLU A 99 -5.15 3.83 -6.73
CA GLU A 99 -4.86 5.17 -7.24
C GLU A 99 -6.11 6.08 -7.16
N ALA A 100 -7.25 5.61 -7.63
CA ALA A 100 -8.50 6.35 -7.53
C ALA A 100 -8.88 6.68 -6.07
N ALA A 101 -8.73 5.73 -5.15
CA ALA A 101 -9.00 5.95 -3.73
C ALA A 101 -8.05 7.00 -3.13
N LEU A 102 -6.76 6.99 -3.51
CA LEU A 102 -5.80 8.01 -3.09
C LEU A 102 -6.19 9.39 -3.61
N CYS A 103 -6.52 9.50 -4.90
CA CYS A 103 -6.95 10.76 -5.51
C CYS A 103 -8.20 11.33 -4.84
N LEU A 104 -9.20 10.50 -4.57
CA LEU A 104 -10.41 10.92 -3.84
C LEU A 104 -10.10 11.38 -2.42
N GLY A 105 -9.19 10.68 -1.73
CA GLY A 105 -8.73 11.07 -0.39
C GLY A 105 -8.07 12.45 -0.41
N ILE A 106 -7.19 12.70 -1.38
CA ILE A 106 -6.52 14.01 -1.53
C ILE A 106 -7.54 15.11 -1.85
N LEU A 107 -8.47 14.86 -2.79
CA LEU A 107 -9.51 15.84 -3.14
C LEU A 107 -10.37 16.21 -1.94
N ASN A 108 -10.81 15.23 -1.14
CA ASN A 108 -11.58 15.49 0.08
C ASN A 108 -10.80 16.35 1.09
N CYS A 109 -9.48 16.19 1.18
CA CYS A 109 -8.65 17.04 2.03
C CYS A 109 -8.53 18.47 1.49
N MET A 110 -8.57 18.66 0.17
CA MET A 110 -8.51 19.98 -0.46
C MET A 110 -9.83 20.76 -0.34
N GLU A 111 -10.97 20.08 -0.36
CA GLU A 111 -12.30 20.72 -0.21
C GLU A 111 -12.58 21.17 1.25
N GLY A 112 -11.83 20.65 2.21
CA GLY A 112 -11.93 21.05 3.62
C GLY A 112 -11.09 22.26 4.01
N LEU A 113 -10.41 22.90 3.04
CA LEU A 113 -9.65 24.14 3.19
C LEU A 113 -10.46 25.33 2.66
#